data_cfd9be606277dc59e655c2a5b65e8891
#
_entry.id   cfd9be606277dc59e655c2a5b65e8891
#
_cell.length_a   1.000
_cell.length_b   1.000
_cell.length_c   1.000
_cell.angle_alpha   90.00
_cell.angle_beta   90.00
_cell.angle_gamma   90.00
#
_symmetry.space_group_name_H-M   'P 1'
#
loop_
_entity.id
_entity.type
_entity.pdbx_description
1 polymer ?
#
loop_
_entity_poly.entity_id
_entity_poly.type
_entity_poly.pdbx_seq_one_letter_code
_entity_poly.pdbx_strand_id
1 'polypeptide(L)'
;MSFSAEIKQELIKIEDMPECCAHAMAYGMLLFGRSFDHNDISLLTDNPAVAEKYAAIIEKVCGVTVDRQTSEAGKVTCEIRSEADRLKVLSCFSTTGNERVKRVERGNLLNECDDSVESINCCNAAFLRGAFLSCGTASDPNKSYHIEFVVSYKMLSLDLLNILTDYGLKAKHMVRRYINVIYIKDSESIEDILTIMGAPIAALSIMNIKIYKDLRNLTNRRNNFENANLSKTATAAYDQISAIRKLKNSGDFALLSDELKVIADLRLENEDASLREIGELCTPPLSRSAVNHRLKKLIALSGANKS
;
A
#
# COMPACT_ATOMS: atom_id res chain seq x y z
N MET A 1 1.67 18.36 -2.56
CA MET A 1 0.37 18.03 -1.90
C MET A 1 0.50 16.64 -1.30
N SER A 2 -0.18 16.30 -0.21
CA SER A 2 -0.16 14.94 0.32
C SER A 2 -1.12 14.04 -0.47
N PHE A 3 -0.83 12.74 -0.55
CA PHE A 3 -1.71 11.79 -1.23
C PHE A 3 -3.15 11.81 -0.68
N SER A 4 -3.30 11.97 0.65
CA SER A 4 -4.61 12.16 1.28
C SER A 4 -5.34 13.40 0.76
N ALA A 5 -4.63 14.50 0.51
CA ALA A 5 -5.22 15.72 -0.04
C ALA A 5 -5.59 15.55 -1.53
N GLU A 6 -4.82 14.79 -2.29
CA GLU A 6 -5.13 14.46 -3.70
C GLU A 6 -6.42 13.66 -3.80
N ILE A 7 -6.59 12.60 -2.96
CA ILE A 7 -7.83 11.84 -2.87
C ILE A 7 -9.01 12.78 -2.54
N LYS A 8 -8.88 13.60 -1.48
CA LYS A 8 -9.94 14.53 -1.08
C LYS A 8 -10.30 15.50 -2.20
N GLN A 9 -9.30 16.02 -2.93
CA GLN A 9 -9.56 16.89 -4.08
C GLN A 9 -10.32 16.21 -5.23
N GLU A 10 -10.08 14.91 -5.45
CA GLU A 10 -10.82 14.15 -6.45
C GLU A 10 -12.28 13.94 -6.01
N LEU A 11 -12.48 13.56 -4.74
CA LEU A 11 -13.81 13.30 -4.19
C LEU A 11 -14.71 14.55 -4.12
N ILE A 12 -14.17 15.74 -3.85
CA ILE A 12 -14.96 16.99 -3.80
C ILE A 12 -15.44 17.45 -5.17
N LYS A 13 -14.76 17.05 -6.26
CA LYS A 13 -15.14 17.41 -7.63
C LYS A 13 -16.38 16.69 -8.14
N ILE A 14 -16.86 15.68 -7.41
CA ILE A 14 -18.08 14.97 -7.77
C ILE A 14 -19.27 15.87 -7.42
N GLU A 15 -19.88 16.50 -8.43
CA GLU A 15 -20.99 17.44 -8.28
C GLU A 15 -22.32 16.81 -8.69
N ASP A 16 -22.34 16.12 -9.83
CA ASP A 16 -23.53 15.47 -10.35
C ASP A 16 -23.77 14.14 -9.64
N MET A 17 -24.62 14.20 -8.62
CA MET A 17 -25.04 13.01 -7.89
C MET A 17 -26.55 13.07 -7.62
N PRO A 18 -27.25 11.91 -7.65
CA PRO A 18 -28.64 11.81 -7.26
C PRO A 18 -28.89 12.34 -5.84
N GLU A 19 -30.14 12.76 -5.59
CA GLU A 19 -30.50 13.33 -4.28
C GLU A 19 -30.25 12.38 -3.12
N CYS A 20 -30.56 11.09 -3.27
CA CYS A 20 -30.30 10.07 -2.27
C CYS A 20 -28.78 9.91 -1.98
N CYS A 21 -27.92 10.02 -3.00
CA CYS A 21 -26.46 10.00 -2.83
C CYS A 21 -25.94 11.29 -2.17
N ALA A 22 -26.52 12.45 -2.51
CA ALA A 22 -26.21 13.71 -1.84
C ALA A 22 -26.59 13.65 -0.35
N HIS A 23 -27.76 13.09 -0.03
CA HIS A 23 -28.22 12.85 1.33
C HIS A 23 -27.27 11.93 2.10
N ALA A 24 -26.90 10.77 1.51
CA ALA A 24 -25.99 9.82 2.13
C ALA A 24 -24.57 10.41 2.33
N MET A 25 -24.06 11.21 1.38
CA MET A 25 -22.78 11.90 1.52
C MET A 25 -22.81 12.94 2.65
N ALA A 26 -23.88 13.76 2.72
CA ALA A 26 -24.06 14.73 3.79
C ALA A 26 -24.13 14.02 5.15
N TYR A 27 -24.88 12.93 5.25
CA TYR A 27 -24.96 12.10 6.44
C TYR A 27 -23.57 11.57 6.88
N GLY A 28 -22.78 11.04 5.96
CA GLY A 28 -21.42 10.62 6.23
C GLY A 28 -20.53 11.77 6.74
N MET A 29 -20.62 12.95 6.11
CA MET A 29 -19.85 14.11 6.54
C MET A 29 -20.24 14.60 7.94
N LEU A 30 -21.52 14.60 8.28
CA LEU A 30 -22.04 14.99 9.59
C LEU A 30 -21.65 13.98 10.68
N LEU A 31 -21.94 12.70 10.44
CA LEU A 31 -21.78 11.63 11.43
C LEU A 31 -20.31 11.40 11.82
N PHE A 32 -19.39 11.60 10.88
CA PHE A 32 -17.94 11.48 11.08
C PHE A 32 -17.25 12.85 11.24
N GLY A 33 -18.03 13.93 11.37
CA GLY A 33 -17.53 15.25 11.74
C GLY A 33 -17.06 15.32 13.20
N ARG A 34 -16.75 16.52 13.64
CA ARG A 34 -16.33 16.78 15.02
C ARG A 34 -17.47 16.52 16.02
N SER A 35 -18.66 17.01 15.70
CA SER A 35 -19.89 16.83 16.49
C SER A 35 -21.12 16.77 15.59
N PHE A 36 -22.08 15.94 15.96
CA PHE A 36 -23.38 15.84 15.31
C PHE A 36 -24.46 15.53 16.34
N ASP A 37 -24.88 16.56 17.07
CA ASP A 37 -25.92 16.46 18.08
C ASP A 37 -26.69 17.79 18.22
N HIS A 38 -27.70 17.81 19.10
CA HIS A 38 -28.59 18.98 19.29
C HIS A 38 -27.83 20.22 19.83
N ASN A 39 -26.72 20.06 20.52
CA ASN A 39 -25.94 21.16 21.07
C ASN A 39 -24.94 21.71 20.06
N ASP A 40 -24.31 20.82 19.28
CA ASP A 40 -23.27 21.19 18.33
C ASP A 40 -23.33 20.32 17.09
N ILE A 41 -23.29 20.96 15.93
CA ILE A 41 -23.07 20.32 14.63
C ILE A 41 -21.89 21.02 14.00
N SER A 42 -20.76 20.35 13.97
CA SER A 42 -19.52 20.94 13.49
C SER A 42 -18.57 19.96 12.80
N LEU A 43 -17.79 20.49 11.84
CA LEU A 43 -16.66 19.83 11.20
C LEU A 43 -15.40 20.67 11.42
N LEU A 44 -14.29 20.03 11.76
CA LEU A 44 -12.96 20.63 11.80
C LEU A 44 -12.09 19.99 10.72
N THR A 45 -11.55 20.78 9.81
CA THR A 45 -10.69 20.30 8.72
C THR A 45 -9.51 21.25 8.49
N ASP A 46 -8.40 20.70 8.00
CA ASP A 46 -7.24 21.45 7.51
C ASP A 46 -7.33 21.74 5.99
N ASN A 47 -8.38 21.25 5.33
CA ASN A 47 -8.60 21.40 3.89
C ASN A 47 -9.78 22.35 3.62
N PRO A 48 -9.54 23.60 3.17
CA PRO A 48 -10.60 24.57 2.89
C PRO A 48 -11.63 24.07 1.87
N ALA A 49 -11.21 23.30 0.86
CA ALA A 49 -12.12 22.79 -0.16
C ALA A 49 -13.07 21.71 0.40
N VAL A 50 -12.65 20.95 1.42
CA VAL A 50 -13.53 20.06 2.17
C VAL A 50 -14.57 20.86 2.97
N ALA A 51 -14.15 21.97 3.57
CA ALA A 51 -15.08 22.87 4.30
C ALA A 51 -16.12 23.50 3.35
N GLU A 52 -15.72 23.88 2.15
CA GLU A 52 -16.65 24.38 1.12
C GLU A 52 -17.63 23.30 0.69
N LYS A 53 -17.15 22.09 0.41
CA LYS A 53 -18.00 20.95 0.03
C LYS A 53 -18.98 20.58 1.15
N TYR A 54 -18.52 20.62 2.42
CA TYR A 54 -19.39 20.40 3.58
C TYR A 54 -20.54 21.41 3.62
N ALA A 55 -20.23 22.71 3.51
CA ALA A 55 -21.24 23.76 3.51
C ALA A 55 -22.23 23.60 2.35
N ALA A 56 -21.73 23.40 1.14
CA ALA A 56 -22.56 23.25 -0.04
C ALA A 56 -23.49 22.03 0.01
N ILE A 57 -23.01 20.88 0.53
CA ILE A 57 -23.84 19.67 0.60
C ILE A 57 -24.92 19.79 1.68
N ILE A 58 -24.61 20.41 2.81
CA ILE A 58 -25.61 20.66 3.88
C ILE A 58 -26.66 21.66 3.42
N GLU A 59 -26.27 22.71 2.72
CA GLU A 59 -27.22 23.66 2.13
C GLU A 59 -28.11 22.99 1.08
N LYS A 60 -27.54 22.17 0.20
CA LYS A 60 -28.29 21.42 -0.83
C LYS A 60 -29.31 20.46 -0.23
N VAL A 61 -28.94 19.71 0.82
CA VAL A 61 -29.76 18.63 1.41
C VAL A 61 -30.75 19.16 2.44
N CYS A 62 -30.31 20.06 3.32
CA CYS A 62 -31.08 20.52 4.48
C CYS A 62 -31.60 21.96 4.32
N GLY A 63 -31.12 22.72 3.31
CA GLY A 63 -31.45 24.14 3.14
C GLY A 63 -31.02 24.98 4.35
N VAL A 64 -29.82 24.69 4.90
CA VAL A 64 -29.23 25.35 6.07
C VAL A 64 -27.85 25.87 5.70
N THR A 65 -27.58 27.13 6.05
CA THR A 65 -26.27 27.77 5.83
C THR A 65 -25.31 27.38 6.95
N VAL A 66 -24.06 27.06 6.58
CA VAL A 66 -23.00 26.69 7.52
C VAL A 66 -22.01 27.83 7.69
N ASP A 67 -21.79 28.26 8.91
CA ASP A 67 -20.75 29.23 9.28
C ASP A 67 -19.37 28.61 9.16
N ARG A 68 -18.42 29.36 8.59
CA ARG A 68 -17.03 28.91 8.42
C ARG A 68 -16.08 29.91 9.06
N GLN A 69 -15.19 29.42 9.90
CA GLN A 69 -14.14 30.22 10.54
C GLN A 69 -12.78 29.55 10.34
N THR A 70 -11.83 30.34 9.86
CA THR A 70 -10.44 29.87 9.71
C THR A 70 -9.61 30.36 10.89
N SER A 71 -8.94 29.44 11.56
CA SER A 71 -8.01 29.76 12.64
C SER A 71 -6.68 30.27 12.09
N GLU A 72 -5.86 30.92 12.91
CA GLU A 72 -4.50 31.36 12.57
C GLU A 72 -3.60 30.18 12.10
N ALA A 73 -3.85 28.98 12.58
CA ALA A 73 -3.17 27.75 12.19
C ALA A 73 -3.66 27.16 10.84
N GLY A 74 -4.55 27.87 10.12
CA GLY A 74 -5.09 27.43 8.82
C GLY A 74 -6.16 26.34 8.89
N LYS A 75 -6.64 25.96 10.09
CA LYS A 75 -7.76 25.01 10.24
C LYS A 75 -9.09 25.73 10.09
N VAL A 76 -10.00 25.10 9.35
CA VAL A 76 -11.36 25.61 9.13
C VAL A 76 -12.34 24.86 10.03
N THR A 77 -13.08 25.60 10.84
CA THR A 77 -14.23 25.09 11.58
C THR A 77 -15.50 25.46 10.83
N CYS A 78 -16.30 24.46 10.49
CA CYS A 78 -17.64 24.61 9.97
C CYS A 78 -18.64 24.33 11.08
N GLU A 79 -19.59 25.23 11.35
CA GLU A 79 -20.50 25.15 12.49
C GLU A 79 -21.91 25.62 12.10
N ILE A 80 -22.93 24.97 12.64
CA ILE A 80 -24.32 25.40 12.54
C ILE A 80 -24.72 26.04 13.88
N ARG A 81 -24.74 27.37 13.93
CA ARG A 81 -24.91 28.12 15.16
C ARG A 81 -26.35 28.19 15.64
N SER A 82 -27.29 28.36 14.72
CA SER A 82 -28.70 28.48 15.04
C SER A 82 -29.25 27.15 15.55
N GLU A 83 -29.92 27.18 16.72
CA GLU A 83 -30.60 26.01 17.28
C GLU A 83 -31.69 25.49 16.31
N ALA A 84 -32.45 26.40 15.70
CA ALA A 84 -33.48 26.06 14.75
C ALA A 84 -32.90 25.33 13.52
N ASP A 85 -31.75 25.78 13.05
CA ASP A 85 -31.06 25.15 11.92
C ASP A 85 -30.48 23.79 12.31
N ARG A 86 -29.93 23.65 13.51
CA ARG A 86 -29.48 22.34 14.02
C ARG A 86 -30.64 21.34 14.08
N LEU A 87 -31.77 21.74 14.64
CA LEU A 87 -32.99 20.91 14.69
C LEU A 87 -33.46 20.53 13.29
N LYS A 88 -33.42 21.48 12.34
CA LYS A 88 -33.76 21.23 10.94
C LYS A 88 -32.82 20.17 10.32
N VAL A 89 -31.52 20.29 10.50
CA VAL A 89 -30.54 19.29 10.01
C VAL A 89 -30.77 17.93 10.67
N LEU A 90 -30.95 17.86 11.99
CA LEU A 90 -31.24 16.61 12.67
C LEU A 90 -32.52 15.92 12.14
N SER A 91 -33.56 16.72 11.87
CA SER A 91 -34.80 16.17 11.31
C SER A 91 -34.64 15.61 9.90
N CYS A 92 -33.76 16.20 9.06
CA CYS A 92 -33.43 15.67 7.74
C CYS A 92 -32.87 14.22 7.80
N PHE A 93 -32.18 13.88 8.89
CA PHE A 93 -31.57 12.55 9.07
C PHE A 93 -32.31 11.69 10.11
N SER A 94 -33.56 12.01 10.40
CA SER A 94 -34.42 11.25 11.33
C SER A 94 -33.78 10.97 12.69
N THR A 95 -32.96 11.90 13.19
CA THR A 95 -32.27 11.80 14.47
C THR A 95 -32.69 12.96 15.39
N THR A 96 -32.74 12.73 16.70
CA THR A 96 -32.99 13.77 17.70
C THR A 96 -31.70 14.44 18.17
N GLY A 97 -30.55 13.84 17.87
CA GLY A 97 -29.25 14.28 18.35
C GLY A 97 -28.99 14.02 19.84
N ASN A 98 -29.91 13.33 20.51
CA ASN A 98 -29.82 12.99 21.93
C ASN A 98 -29.35 11.55 22.18
N GLU A 99 -29.04 10.83 21.13
CA GLU A 99 -28.63 9.44 21.20
C GLU A 99 -27.27 9.32 21.94
N ARG A 100 -27.29 8.56 23.05
CA ARG A 100 -26.07 8.26 23.82
C ARG A 100 -25.04 7.43 23.07
N VAL A 101 -25.51 6.66 22.08
CA VAL A 101 -24.69 5.78 21.24
C VAL A 101 -24.83 6.22 19.80
N LYS A 102 -23.77 6.76 19.24
CA LYS A 102 -23.74 7.12 17.82
C LYS A 102 -23.59 5.88 16.96
N ARG A 103 -24.50 5.72 16.00
CA ARG A 103 -24.55 4.59 15.05
C ARG A 103 -24.96 5.05 13.66
N VAL A 104 -24.72 4.20 12.67
CA VAL A 104 -25.23 4.43 11.32
C VAL A 104 -26.71 4.03 11.24
N GLU A 105 -27.56 5.01 11.03
CA GLU A 105 -28.99 4.78 10.76
C GLU A 105 -29.18 4.45 9.28
N ARG A 106 -29.47 3.18 8.99
CA ARG A 106 -29.57 2.67 7.60
C ARG A 106 -30.66 3.37 6.79
N GLY A 107 -31.69 3.90 7.42
CA GLY A 107 -32.72 4.71 6.78
C GLY A 107 -32.20 5.96 6.07
N ASN A 108 -31.00 6.43 6.42
CA ASN A 108 -30.32 7.54 5.72
C ASN A 108 -29.51 7.09 4.49
N LEU A 109 -29.49 5.80 4.20
CA LEU A 109 -28.82 5.19 3.03
C LEU A 109 -29.90 4.65 2.09
N LEU A 110 -30.67 5.57 1.50
CA LEU A 110 -31.98 5.30 0.85
C LEU A 110 -31.88 4.37 -0.36
N ASN A 111 -30.75 4.37 -1.06
CA ASN A 111 -30.50 3.56 -2.27
C ASN A 111 -31.62 3.68 -3.34
N GLU A 112 -32.22 4.87 -3.45
CA GLU A 112 -33.28 5.18 -4.41
C GLU A 112 -32.76 5.50 -5.83
N CYS A 113 -31.47 5.30 -6.05
CA CYS A 113 -30.89 5.45 -7.38
C CYS A 113 -31.27 4.24 -8.22
N ASP A 114 -32.11 4.48 -9.20
CA ASP A 114 -32.50 3.60 -10.31
C ASP A 114 -32.34 2.08 -10.12
N ASP A 115 -33.36 1.31 -10.47
CA ASP A 115 -33.50 -0.15 -10.29
C ASP A 115 -32.48 -1.03 -11.05
N SER A 116 -31.44 -0.45 -11.65
CA SER A 116 -30.37 -1.22 -12.27
C SER A 116 -29.49 -1.90 -11.20
N VAL A 117 -29.15 -3.15 -11.43
CA VAL A 117 -28.33 -4.00 -10.52
C VAL A 117 -26.99 -3.36 -10.12
N GLU A 118 -26.51 -2.38 -10.89
CA GLU A 118 -25.28 -1.62 -10.64
C GLU A 118 -25.44 -0.52 -9.57
N SER A 119 -26.67 -0.11 -9.26
CA SER A 119 -26.95 0.99 -8.31
C SER A 119 -27.13 0.55 -6.85
N ILE A 120 -27.13 -0.75 -6.56
CA ILE A 120 -27.52 -1.34 -5.26
C ILE A 120 -26.76 -0.77 -4.05
N ASN A 121 -25.64 -0.07 -4.25
CA ASN A 121 -24.82 0.46 -3.16
C ASN A 121 -24.39 1.92 -3.39
N CYS A 122 -25.06 2.68 -4.24
CA CYS A 122 -24.64 4.06 -4.57
C CYS A 122 -24.62 4.97 -3.35
N CYS A 123 -25.60 4.86 -2.44
CA CYS A 123 -25.66 5.62 -1.19
C CYS A 123 -24.57 5.20 -0.21
N ASN A 124 -24.24 3.92 -0.12
CA ASN A 124 -23.12 3.47 0.70
C ASN A 124 -21.78 4.05 0.20
N ALA A 125 -21.57 4.07 -1.12
CA ALA A 125 -20.39 4.68 -1.73
C ALA A 125 -20.31 6.19 -1.43
N ALA A 126 -21.42 6.90 -1.55
CA ALA A 126 -21.52 8.32 -1.23
C ALA A 126 -21.32 8.59 0.27
N PHE A 127 -21.88 7.74 1.14
CA PHE A 127 -21.65 7.79 2.59
C PHE A 127 -20.17 7.59 2.96
N LEU A 128 -19.52 6.56 2.39
CA LEU A 128 -18.09 6.32 2.60
C LEU A 128 -17.23 7.50 2.12
N ARG A 129 -17.61 8.13 0.99
CA ARG A 129 -16.98 9.38 0.50
C ARG A 129 -17.11 10.49 1.53
N GLY A 130 -18.30 10.72 2.09
CA GLY A 130 -18.54 11.71 3.13
C GLY A 130 -17.73 11.43 4.40
N ALA A 131 -17.71 10.18 4.85
CA ALA A 131 -16.92 9.75 5.99
C ALA A 131 -15.41 9.99 5.76
N PHE A 132 -14.88 9.65 4.57
CA PHE A 132 -13.47 9.87 4.24
C PHE A 132 -13.10 11.36 4.18
N LEU A 133 -13.97 12.21 3.62
CA LEU A 133 -13.74 13.65 3.59
C LEU A 133 -13.63 14.24 5.01
N SER A 134 -14.42 13.75 5.96
CA SER A 134 -14.44 14.23 7.36
C SER A 134 -13.31 13.65 8.21
N CYS A 135 -13.15 12.34 8.25
CA CYS A 135 -12.24 11.67 9.20
C CYS A 135 -11.20 10.75 8.54
N GLY A 136 -11.23 10.62 7.21
CA GLY A 136 -10.33 9.75 6.46
C GLY A 136 -8.96 10.38 6.18
N THR A 137 -7.92 9.55 6.21
CA THR A 137 -6.56 9.89 5.80
C THR A 137 -5.92 8.75 5.04
N ALA A 138 -4.93 9.07 4.20
CA ALA A 138 -4.16 8.10 3.45
C ALA A 138 -2.67 8.44 3.50
N SER A 139 -1.82 7.41 3.64
CA SER A 139 -0.37 7.55 3.58
C SER A 139 0.12 7.66 2.13
N ASP A 140 1.32 8.23 1.95
CA ASP A 140 2.02 8.21 0.67
C ASP A 140 2.24 6.75 0.22
N PRO A 141 1.67 6.32 -0.93
CA PRO A 141 1.77 4.94 -1.40
C PRO A 141 3.18 4.53 -1.80
N ASN A 142 4.10 5.48 -2.01
CA ASN A 142 5.52 5.18 -2.21
C ASN A 142 6.15 4.60 -0.94
N LYS A 143 5.70 5.05 0.24
CA LYS A 143 6.20 4.60 1.56
C LYS A 143 5.45 3.38 2.06
N SER A 144 4.13 3.46 2.15
CA SER A 144 3.29 2.37 2.65
C SER A 144 1.87 2.48 2.12
N TYR A 145 1.22 1.34 1.93
CA TYR A 145 -0.21 1.29 1.65
C TYR A 145 -0.97 1.35 2.96
N HIS A 146 -1.70 2.46 3.19
CA HIS A 146 -2.45 2.66 4.41
C HIS A 146 -3.54 3.72 4.24
N ILE A 147 -4.79 3.33 4.46
CA ILE A 147 -5.94 4.22 4.62
C ILE A 147 -6.47 4.02 6.02
N GLU A 148 -6.81 5.11 6.72
CA GLU A 148 -7.46 5.06 8.02
C GLU A 148 -8.60 6.05 8.16
N PHE A 149 -9.61 5.66 8.95
CA PHE A 149 -10.70 6.49 9.42
C PHE A 149 -10.59 6.61 10.93
N VAL A 150 -10.52 7.82 11.43
CA VAL A 150 -10.39 8.13 12.88
C VAL A 150 -11.77 8.45 13.43
N VAL A 151 -12.29 7.58 14.28
CA VAL A 151 -13.69 7.63 14.74
C VAL A 151 -13.76 7.71 16.26
N SER A 152 -14.44 8.74 16.80
CA SER A 152 -14.54 8.94 18.24
C SER A 152 -15.40 7.89 18.96
N TYR A 153 -16.44 7.41 18.30
CA TYR A 153 -17.45 6.53 18.91
C TYR A 153 -17.24 5.06 18.49
N LYS A 154 -17.14 4.16 19.48
CA LYS A 154 -16.88 2.74 19.25
C LYS A 154 -17.95 2.07 18.35
N MET A 155 -19.22 2.29 18.64
CA MET A 155 -20.29 1.62 17.88
C MET A 155 -20.33 2.11 16.44
N LEU A 156 -20.14 3.41 16.22
CA LEU A 156 -20.02 4.00 14.90
C LEU A 156 -18.84 3.44 14.12
N SER A 157 -17.71 3.20 14.78
CA SER A 157 -16.54 2.57 14.12
C SER A 157 -16.82 1.12 13.71
N LEU A 158 -17.57 0.37 14.50
CA LEU A 158 -17.97 -1.00 14.17
C LEU A 158 -18.98 -1.03 12.99
N ASP A 159 -19.91 -0.08 12.96
CA ASP A 159 -20.84 0.03 11.84
C ASP A 159 -20.09 0.37 10.53
N LEU A 160 -19.12 1.27 10.58
CA LEU A 160 -18.25 1.56 9.42
C LEU A 160 -17.45 0.32 8.99
N LEU A 161 -16.89 -0.42 9.96
CA LEU A 161 -16.17 -1.67 9.67
C LEU A 161 -17.06 -2.68 8.96
N ASN A 162 -18.31 -2.85 9.41
CA ASN A 162 -19.28 -3.74 8.77
C ASN A 162 -19.57 -3.32 7.33
N ILE A 163 -19.82 -2.03 7.08
CA ILE A 163 -20.04 -1.50 5.72
C ILE A 163 -18.83 -1.81 4.82
N LEU A 164 -17.60 -1.58 5.29
CA LEU A 164 -16.40 -1.88 4.53
C LEU A 164 -16.24 -3.39 4.28
N THR A 165 -16.60 -4.22 5.25
CA THR A 165 -16.55 -5.68 5.14
C THR A 165 -17.59 -6.22 4.16
N ASP A 166 -18.77 -5.61 4.10
CA ASP A 166 -19.84 -5.96 3.15
C ASP A 166 -19.38 -5.75 1.69
N TYR A 167 -18.44 -4.83 1.45
CA TYR A 167 -17.74 -4.66 0.16
C TYR A 167 -16.55 -5.63 -0.04
N GLY A 168 -16.31 -6.57 0.87
CA GLY A 168 -15.18 -7.51 0.80
C GLY A 168 -13.81 -6.90 1.12
N LEU A 169 -13.79 -5.65 1.62
CA LEU A 169 -12.53 -4.96 1.93
C LEU A 169 -11.89 -5.50 3.21
N LYS A 170 -10.57 -5.69 3.20
CA LYS A 170 -9.79 -6.20 4.34
C LYS A 170 -9.54 -5.12 5.40
N ALA A 171 -10.62 -4.48 5.85
CA ALA A 171 -10.58 -3.47 6.90
C ALA A 171 -10.37 -4.10 8.28
N LYS A 172 -9.69 -3.38 9.17
CA LYS A 172 -9.43 -3.81 10.56
C LYS A 172 -9.73 -2.66 11.51
N HIS A 173 -10.19 -3.01 12.73
CA HIS A 173 -10.41 -2.08 13.83
C HIS A 173 -9.29 -2.17 14.85
N MET A 174 -8.83 -1.02 15.33
CA MET A 174 -7.94 -0.91 16.48
C MET A 174 -8.31 0.29 17.34
N VAL A 175 -7.89 0.26 18.60
CA VAL A 175 -7.99 1.42 19.50
C VAL A 175 -6.58 1.96 19.75
N ARG A 176 -6.38 3.26 19.47
CA ARG A 176 -5.12 3.96 19.69
C ARG A 176 -5.38 5.20 20.56
N ARG A 177 -4.84 5.22 21.78
CA ARG A 177 -5.03 6.33 22.73
C ARG A 177 -6.52 6.69 22.95
N TYR A 178 -7.36 5.66 23.20
CA TYR A 178 -8.81 5.76 23.39
C TYR A 178 -9.62 6.19 22.16
N ILE A 179 -8.99 6.33 20.99
CA ILE A 179 -9.64 6.67 19.74
C ILE A 179 -9.76 5.40 18.89
N ASN A 180 -10.92 5.17 18.30
CA ASN A 180 -11.15 4.05 17.40
C ASN A 180 -10.62 4.40 16.02
N VAL A 181 -9.87 3.47 15.42
CA VAL A 181 -9.31 3.62 14.08
C VAL A 181 -9.69 2.41 13.26
N ILE A 182 -10.36 2.62 12.14
CA ILE A 182 -10.58 1.62 11.11
C ILE A 182 -9.51 1.84 10.05
N TYR A 183 -8.78 0.79 9.68
CA TYR A 183 -7.70 0.91 8.71
C TYR A 183 -7.63 -0.24 7.70
N ILE A 184 -7.11 0.07 6.51
CA ILE A 184 -6.83 -0.87 5.42
C ILE A 184 -5.36 -0.74 5.05
N LYS A 185 -4.65 -1.87 4.91
CA LYS A 185 -3.23 -1.94 4.48
C LYS A 185 -3.02 -2.78 3.23
N ASP A 186 -4.02 -3.55 2.86
CA ASP A 186 -4.01 -4.34 1.64
C ASP A 186 -4.17 -3.42 0.42
N SER A 187 -3.22 -3.45 -0.52
CA SER A 187 -3.23 -2.53 -1.66
C SER A 187 -4.46 -2.71 -2.55
N GLU A 188 -4.92 -3.94 -2.76
CA GLU A 188 -6.11 -4.24 -3.56
C GLU A 188 -7.36 -3.65 -2.92
N SER A 189 -7.56 -3.88 -1.61
CA SER A 189 -8.66 -3.27 -0.87
C SER A 189 -8.60 -1.73 -0.83
N ILE A 190 -7.40 -1.13 -0.92
CA ILE A 190 -7.25 0.33 -1.02
C ILE A 190 -7.63 0.82 -2.42
N GLU A 191 -7.23 0.12 -3.48
CA GLU A 191 -7.62 0.40 -4.85
C GLU A 191 -9.15 0.33 -4.99
N ASP A 192 -9.76 -0.72 -4.41
CA ASP A 192 -11.21 -0.93 -4.43
C ASP A 192 -11.97 0.17 -3.68
N ILE A 193 -11.58 0.52 -2.44
CA ILE A 193 -12.29 1.56 -1.67
C ILE A 193 -12.17 2.93 -2.35
N LEU A 194 -11.03 3.27 -2.95
CA LEU A 194 -10.87 4.51 -3.70
C LEU A 194 -11.79 4.55 -4.91
N THR A 195 -11.90 3.44 -5.63
CA THR A 195 -12.81 3.31 -6.78
C THR A 195 -14.27 3.41 -6.33
N ILE A 196 -14.67 2.70 -5.26
CA ILE A 196 -16.01 2.77 -4.68
C ILE A 196 -16.37 4.21 -4.28
N MET A 197 -15.47 4.91 -3.59
CA MET A 197 -15.71 6.30 -3.20
C MET A 197 -15.74 7.28 -4.37
N GLY A 198 -15.24 6.90 -5.55
CA GLY A 198 -15.17 7.75 -6.75
C GLY A 198 -13.86 8.53 -6.87
N ALA A 199 -12.74 7.93 -6.47
CA ALA A 199 -11.38 8.45 -6.67
C ALA A 199 -10.54 7.53 -7.58
N PRO A 200 -10.94 7.32 -8.86
CA PRO A 200 -10.26 6.40 -9.77
C PRO A 200 -8.84 6.84 -10.13
N ILE A 201 -8.53 8.14 -10.16
CA ILE A 201 -7.19 8.63 -10.46
C ILE A 201 -6.23 8.26 -9.33
N ALA A 202 -6.67 8.40 -8.08
CA ALA A 202 -5.89 7.97 -6.92
C ALA A 202 -5.71 6.44 -6.90
N ALA A 203 -6.73 5.66 -7.25
CA ALA A 203 -6.63 4.20 -7.39
C ALA A 203 -5.61 3.80 -8.47
N LEU A 204 -5.66 4.40 -9.66
CA LEU A 204 -4.69 4.19 -10.74
C LEU A 204 -3.26 4.56 -10.31
N SER A 205 -3.10 5.62 -9.51
CA SER A 205 -1.79 6.00 -8.97
C SER A 205 -1.19 4.89 -8.10
N ILE A 206 -2.00 4.26 -7.24
CA ILE A 206 -1.56 3.11 -6.42
C ILE A 206 -1.18 1.93 -7.29
N MET A 207 -2.00 1.57 -8.29
CA MET A 207 -1.71 0.48 -9.23
C MET A 207 -0.37 0.68 -9.94
N ASN A 208 -0.11 1.88 -10.44
CA ASN A 208 1.15 2.23 -11.08
C ASN A 208 2.35 2.08 -10.12
N ILE A 209 2.24 2.61 -8.91
CA ILE A 209 3.31 2.49 -7.90
C ILE A 209 3.56 1.01 -7.55
N LYS A 210 2.53 0.18 -7.47
CA LYS A 210 2.63 -1.26 -7.23
C LYS A 210 3.43 -1.95 -8.34
N ILE A 211 3.10 -1.68 -9.61
CA ILE A 211 3.83 -2.22 -10.77
C ILE A 211 5.32 -1.83 -10.73
N TYR A 212 5.63 -0.56 -10.46
CA TYR A 212 7.02 -0.10 -10.35
C TYR A 212 7.78 -0.77 -9.20
N LYS A 213 7.14 -0.95 -8.03
CA LYS A 213 7.75 -1.67 -6.91
C LYS A 213 8.03 -3.14 -7.25
N ASP A 214 7.12 -3.81 -7.93
CA ASP A 214 7.26 -5.22 -8.31
C ASP A 214 8.39 -5.40 -9.35
N LEU A 215 8.45 -4.57 -10.38
CA LEU A 215 9.53 -4.56 -11.37
C LEU A 215 10.90 -4.32 -10.70
N ARG A 216 10.98 -3.35 -9.80
CA ARG A 216 12.21 -3.06 -9.04
C ARG A 216 12.63 -4.25 -8.18
N ASN A 217 11.68 -4.90 -7.51
CA ASN A 217 11.95 -6.07 -6.68
C ASN A 217 12.45 -7.26 -7.52
N LEU A 218 11.85 -7.50 -8.69
CA LEU A 218 12.30 -8.54 -9.64
C LEU A 218 13.73 -8.25 -10.11
N THR A 219 14.02 -7.03 -10.52
CA THR A 219 15.35 -6.60 -10.95
C THR A 219 16.39 -6.78 -9.84
N ASN A 220 16.07 -6.34 -8.62
CA ASN A 220 16.97 -6.51 -7.47
C ASN A 220 17.24 -7.98 -7.16
N ARG A 221 16.21 -8.84 -7.20
CA ARG A 221 16.36 -10.29 -7.00
C ARG A 221 17.27 -10.91 -8.06
N ARG A 222 17.08 -10.52 -9.32
CA ARG A 222 17.93 -10.99 -10.43
C ARG A 222 19.38 -10.56 -10.24
N ASN A 223 19.62 -9.28 -9.97
CA ASN A 223 20.96 -8.75 -9.75
C ASN A 223 21.67 -9.42 -8.55
N ASN A 224 20.93 -9.63 -7.44
CA ASN A 224 21.47 -10.33 -6.27
C ASN A 224 21.84 -11.77 -6.60
N PHE A 225 21.02 -12.48 -7.38
CA PHE A 225 21.30 -13.84 -7.82
C PHE A 225 22.53 -13.89 -8.74
N GLU A 226 22.63 -13.00 -9.72
CA GLU A 226 23.79 -12.92 -10.64
C GLU A 226 25.07 -12.58 -9.87
N ASN A 227 25.03 -11.59 -8.97
CA ASN A 227 26.18 -11.23 -8.12
C ASN A 227 26.62 -12.36 -7.21
N ALA A 228 25.69 -13.09 -6.60
CA ALA A 228 26.02 -14.23 -5.74
C ALA A 228 26.65 -15.38 -6.53
N ASN A 229 26.19 -15.63 -7.76
CA ASN A 229 26.77 -16.63 -8.65
C ASN A 229 28.19 -16.23 -9.12
N LEU A 230 28.36 -14.96 -9.48
CA LEU A 230 29.67 -14.42 -9.90
C LEU A 230 30.68 -14.52 -8.74
N SER A 231 30.28 -14.09 -7.54
CA SER A 231 31.14 -14.19 -6.34
C SER A 231 31.53 -15.64 -6.03
N LYS A 232 30.61 -16.59 -6.07
CA LYS A 232 30.89 -18.02 -5.86
C LYS A 232 31.85 -18.56 -6.91
N THR A 233 31.69 -18.15 -8.16
CA THR A 233 32.56 -18.60 -9.28
C THR A 233 33.96 -18.03 -9.11
N ALA A 234 34.08 -16.74 -8.79
CA ALA A 234 35.37 -16.09 -8.55
C ALA A 234 36.12 -16.68 -7.34
N THR A 235 35.42 -16.92 -6.22
CA THR A 235 36.00 -17.57 -5.04
C THR A 235 36.50 -18.98 -5.38
N ALA A 236 35.69 -19.78 -6.08
CA ALA A 236 36.09 -21.12 -6.46
C ALA A 236 37.30 -21.12 -7.43
N ALA A 237 37.36 -20.16 -8.36
CA ALA A 237 38.52 -19.99 -9.24
C ALA A 237 39.80 -19.64 -8.45
N TYR A 238 39.67 -18.68 -7.52
CA TYR A 238 40.79 -18.30 -6.66
C TYR A 238 41.34 -19.49 -5.83
N ASP A 239 40.44 -20.28 -5.22
CA ASP A 239 40.83 -21.47 -4.44
C ASP A 239 41.54 -22.52 -5.31
N GLN A 240 41.03 -22.74 -6.54
CA GLN A 240 41.63 -23.65 -7.53
C GLN A 240 43.05 -23.19 -7.91
N ILE A 241 43.20 -21.91 -8.28
CA ILE A 241 44.48 -21.32 -8.68
C ILE A 241 45.50 -21.36 -7.53
N SER A 242 45.06 -20.98 -6.32
CA SER A 242 45.90 -21.02 -5.11
C SER A 242 46.38 -22.44 -4.82
N ALA A 243 45.49 -23.43 -4.91
CA ALA A 243 45.86 -24.85 -4.69
C ALA A 243 46.84 -25.34 -5.75
N ILE A 244 46.67 -24.99 -7.01
CA ILE A 244 47.59 -25.39 -8.09
C ILE A 244 48.96 -24.74 -7.93
N ARG A 245 49.01 -23.42 -7.59
CA ARG A 245 50.27 -22.71 -7.32
C ARG A 245 51.02 -23.34 -6.15
N LYS A 246 50.32 -23.75 -5.09
CA LYS A 246 50.88 -24.44 -3.93
C LYS A 246 51.50 -25.77 -4.31
N LEU A 247 50.81 -26.60 -5.13
CA LEU A 247 51.33 -27.87 -5.63
C LEU A 247 52.58 -27.68 -6.51
N LYS A 248 52.63 -26.65 -7.34
CA LYS A 248 53.84 -26.31 -8.13
C LYS A 248 55.00 -25.92 -7.26
N ASN A 249 54.76 -25.15 -6.18
CA ASN A 249 55.82 -24.68 -5.28
C ASN A 249 56.36 -25.78 -4.36
N SER A 250 55.52 -26.77 -3.95
CA SER A 250 55.98 -27.91 -3.13
C SER A 250 56.70 -28.99 -3.90
N GLY A 251 56.68 -28.96 -5.25
CA GLY A 251 57.24 -30.04 -6.09
C GLY A 251 56.27 -31.21 -6.31
N ASP A 252 55.15 -31.28 -5.58
CA ASP A 252 54.17 -32.37 -5.70
C ASP A 252 53.47 -32.40 -7.03
N PHE A 253 53.55 -31.30 -7.78
CA PHE A 253 52.96 -31.19 -9.13
C PHE A 253 53.55 -32.24 -10.07
N ALA A 254 54.82 -32.60 -9.93
CA ALA A 254 55.47 -33.62 -10.75
C ALA A 254 54.86 -35.03 -10.56
N LEU A 255 54.30 -35.31 -9.38
CA LEU A 255 53.68 -36.60 -8.99
C LEU A 255 52.24 -36.74 -9.47
N LEU A 256 51.63 -35.66 -10.03
CA LEU A 256 50.24 -35.69 -10.54
C LEU A 256 50.16 -36.52 -11.86
N SER A 257 48.98 -37.10 -12.08
CA SER A 257 48.69 -37.72 -13.36
C SER A 257 48.62 -36.64 -14.49
N ASP A 258 48.94 -37.04 -15.72
CA ASP A 258 49.00 -36.13 -16.87
C ASP A 258 47.64 -35.40 -17.10
N GLU A 259 46.50 -36.10 -16.83
CA GLU A 259 45.20 -35.52 -16.88
C GLU A 259 44.99 -34.35 -15.89
N LEU A 260 45.58 -34.43 -14.67
CA LEU A 260 45.50 -33.39 -13.67
C LEU A 260 46.43 -32.23 -14.02
N LYS A 261 47.61 -32.52 -14.57
CA LYS A 261 48.56 -31.49 -15.02
C LYS A 261 47.96 -30.61 -16.10
N VAL A 262 47.36 -31.23 -17.13
CA VAL A 262 46.70 -30.50 -18.24
C VAL A 262 45.63 -29.56 -17.72
N ILE A 263 44.73 -30.03 -16.82
CA ILE A 263 43.69 -29.18 -16.24
C ILE A 263 44.26 -28.07 -15.37
N ALA A 264 45.32 -28.34 -14.60
CA ALA A 264 45.97 -27.34 -13.78
C ALA A 264 46.63 -26.24 -14.62
N ASP A 265 47.30 -26.60 -15.69
CA ASP A 265 47.95 -25.63 -16.57
C ASP A 265 46.92 -24.78 -17.32
N LEU A 266 45.89 -25.41 -17.92
CA LEU A 266 44.78 -24.69 -18.55
C LEU A 266 44.09 -23.70 -17.57
N ARG A 267 43.93 -24.08 -16.30
CA ARG A 267 43.33 -23.19 -15.31
C ARG A 267 44.20 -21.99 -14.96
N LEU A 268 45.52 -22.18 -14.92
CA LEU A 268 46.46 -21.08 -14.67
C LEU A 268 46.61 -20.13 -15.84
N GLU A 269 46.53 -20.67 -17.08
CA GLU A 269 46.59 -19.88 -18.31
C GLU A 269 45.29 -19.09 -18.53
N ASN A 270 44.15 -19.59 -18.02
CA ASN A 270 42.81 -19.03 -18.22
C ASN A 270 42.14 -18.82 -16.87
N GLU A 271 42.67 -17.90 -16.04
CA GLU A 271 42.24 -17.68 -14.65
C GLU A 271 40.74 -17.25 -14.55
N ASP A 272 40.24 -16.50 -15.52
CA ASP A 272 38.84 -15.98 -15.55
C ASP A 272 37.86 -16.90 -16.30
N ALA A 273 38.35 -17.96 -16.98
CA ALA A 273 37.53 -18.86 -17.76
C ALA A 273 36.56 -19.67 -16.88
N SER A 274 35.36 -19.88 -17.37
CA SER A 274 34.39 -20.79 -16.75
C SER A 274 34.85 -22.24 -16.85
N LEU A 275 34.34 -23.11 -15.97
CA LEU A 275 34.65 -24.56 -16.04
C LEU A 275 34.23 -25.21 -17.39
N ARG A 276 33.29 -24.62 -18.12
CA ARG A 276 32.87 -25.08 -19.42
C ARG A 276 33.92 -24.74 -20.48
N GLU A 277 34.38 -23.50 -20.50
CA GLU A 277 35.42 -23.04 -21.40
C GLU A 277 36.73 -23.82 -21.22
N ILE A 278 37.14 -24.05 -19.94
CA ILE A 278 38.29 -24.93 -19.68
C ILE A 278 38.06 -26.34 -20.23
N GLY A 279 36.83 -26.87 -20.10
CA GLY A 279 36.51 -28.18 -20.67
C GLY A 279 36.59 -28.23 -22.20
N GLU A 280 36.23 -27.17 -22.88
CA GLU A 280 36.30 -27.02 -24.34
C GLU A 280 37.75 -26.90 -24.84
N LEU A 281 38.67 -26.38 -24.02
CA LEU A 281 40.10 -26.29 -24.29
C LEU A 281 40.86 -27.64 -24.14
N CYS A 282 40.24 -28.63 -23.50
CA CYS A 282 40.84 -29.96 -23.33
C CYS A 282 40.79 -30.79 -24.63
N THR A 283 41.79 -31.66 -24.82
CA THR A 283 41.82 -32.61 -25.91
C THR A 283 41.94 -34.05 -25.36
N PRO A 284 40.87 -34.89 -25.52
CA PRO A 284 39.55 -34.58 -26.00
C PRO A 284 38.74 -33.63 -25.05
N PRO A 285 37.71 -32.92 -25.58
CA PRO A 285 36.92 -32.01 -24.76
C PRO A 285 36.26 -32.69 -23.55
N LEU A 286 36.20 -31.98 -22.41
CA LEU A 286 35.67 -32.48 -21.14
C LEU A 286 34.37 -31.77 -20.78
N SER A 287 33.46 -32.48 -20.12
CA SER A 287 32.27 -31.85 -19.53
C SER A 287 32.65 -30.98 -18.35
N ARG A 288 31.82 -29.94 -18.08
CA ARG A 288 31.93 -29.08 -16.89
C ARG A 288 32.08 -29.90 -15.60
N SER A 289 31.34 -31.01 -15.47
CA SER A 289 31.39 -31.89 -14.29
C SER A 289 32.75 -32.59 -14.17
N ALA A 290 33.33 -33.07 -15.25
CA ALA A 290 34.65 -33.72 -15.27
C ALA A 290 35.77 -32.75 -14.89
N VAL A 291 35.70 -31.51 -15.44
CA VAL A 291 36.67 -30.44 -15.06
C VAL A 291 36.54 -30.10 -13.57
N ASN A 292 35.33 -29.91 -13.06
CA ASN A 292 35.08 -29.60 -11.64
C ASN A 292 35.63 -30.72 -10.71
N HIS A 293 35.39 -31.99 -11.09
CA HIS A 293 35.90 -33.13 -10.32
C HIS A 293 37.44 -33.13 -10.24
N ARG A 294 38.12 -32.87 -11.38
CA ARG A 294 39.59 -32.83 -11.43
C ARG A 294 40.17 -31.65 -10.63
N LEU A 295 39.56 -30.46 -10.72
CA LEU A 295 39.96 -29.30 -9.94
C LEU A 295 39.76 -29.50 -8.43
N LYS A 296 38.65 -30.11 -8.02
CA LYS A 296 38.44 -30.51 -6.61
C LYS A 296 39.49 -31.48 -6.11
N LYS A 297 39.94 -32.42 -6.95
CA LYS A 297 41.00 -33.33 -6.60
C LYS A 297 42.34 -32.61 -6.42
N LEU A 298 42.64 -31.59 -7.23
CA LEU A 298 43.82 -30.75 -7.07
C LEU A 298 43.80 -29.96 -5.74
N ILE A 299 42.61 -29.39 -5.39
CA ILE A 299 42.44 -28.72 -4.09
C ILE A 299 42.69 -29.70 -2.92
N ALA A 300 42.14 -30.90 -2.99
CA ALA A 300 42.30 -31.90 -1.95
C ALA A 300 43.80 -32.33 -1.79
N LEU A 301 44.50 -32.50 -2.89
CA LEU A 301 45.92 -32.87 -2.91
C LEU A 301 46.83 -31.74 -2.39
N SER A 302 46.47 -30.48 -2.60
CA SER A 302 47.22 -29.32 -2.06
C SER A 302 47.14 -29.17 -0.53
N GLY A 303 46.33 -30.00 0.16
CA GLY A 303 46.08 -29.91 1.60
C GLY A 303 45.32 -28.62 2.03
N ALA A 304 44.72 -27.90 1.11
CA ALA A 304 43.99 -26.66 1.38
C ALA A 304 42.68 -26.88 2.15
N ASN A 305 42.19 -28.11 2.29
CA ASN A 305 40.98 -28.48 3.04
C ASN A 305 41.19 -28.70 4.55
N LYS A 306 42.34 -28.30 5.11
CA LYS A 306 42.62 -28.43 6.56
C LYS A 306 42.75 -27.05 7.23
N SER A 307 41.80 -26.13 7.02
CA SER A 307 41.66 -24.91 7.83
C SER A 307 40.19 -24.64 8.09
#